data_0539be17b8e4da54f3228faadcf3336e
#
_entry.id   0539be17b8e4da54f3228faadcf3336e
#
_cell.length_a   1.000
_cell.length_b   1.000
_cell.length_c   1.000
_cell.angle_alpha   90.00
_cell.angle_beta   90.00
_cell.angle_gamma   90.00
#
_symmetry.space_group_name_H-M   'P 1'
#
loop_
_entity.id
_entity.type
_entity.pdbx_description
1 polymer ?
#
loop_
_entity_poly.entity_id
_entity_poly.type
_entity_poly.pdbx_seq_one_letter_code
_entity_poly.pdbx_strand_id
1 'polypeptide(L)' 'MEQQIKITQVKSSIGVIPNHKKTLKALGLGRIGKTRVHKQGPVLDGMIRKVGYLVKVEKV' A
#
# COMPACT_ATOMS: atom_id res chain seq x y z
N MET A 1 21.59 3.34 -5.69
CA MET A 1 20.37 3.62 -6.46
C MET A 1 19.17 3.28 -5.62
N GLU A 2 18.18 4.16 -5.63
CA GLU A 2 16.95 3.93 -4.89
C GLU A 2 16.09 2.92 -5.60
N GLN A 3 15.58 1.96 -4.87
CA GLN A 3 14.62 1.00 -5.41
C GLN A 3 13.21 1.55 -5.23
N GLN A 4 12.43 1.39 -6.27
CA GLN A 4 11.02 1.77 -6.24
C GLN A 4 10.17 0.52 -6.29
N ILE A 5 9.02 0.58 -5.63
CA ILE A 5 8.06 -0.50 -5.66
C ILE A 5 6.72 0.04 -6.09
N LYS A 6 5.98 -0.80 -6.79
CA LYS A 6 4.64 -0.50 -7.25
C LYS A 6 3.65 -1.22 -6.35
N ILE A 7 2.73 -0.48 -5.78
CA ILE A 7 1.73 -1.01 -4.86
C ILE A 7 0.36 -0.85 -5.51
N THR A 8 -0.34 -1.97 -5.66
CA THR A 8 -1.69 -1.99 -6.23
C THR A 8 -2.65 -2.54 -5.20
N GLN A 9 -3.72 -1.81 -4.94
CA GLN A 9 -4.75 -2.30 -4.03
C GLN A 9 -5.60 -3.35 -4.75
N VAL A 10 -5.64 -4.55 -4.18
CA VAL A 10 -6.35 -5.68 -4.78
C VAL A 10 -7.63 -6.04 -4.04
N LYS A 11 -7.82 -5.50 -2.84
CA LYS A 11 -9.04 -5.73 -2.05
C LYS A 11 -9.63 -4.41 -1.59
N SER A 12 -10.96 -4.41 -1.41
CA SER A 12 -11.67 -3.23 -0.92
C SER A 12 -11.28 -2.89 0.52
N SER A 13 -11.30 -1.59 0.83
CA SER A 13 -11.10 -1.12 2.20
C SER A 13 -12.38 -1.21 3.04
N ILE A 14 -13.48 -1.67 2.47
CA ILE A 14 -14.74 -1.83 3.20
C ILE A 14 -14.57 -2.94 4.25
N GLY A 15 -14.93 -2.64 5.49
CA GLY A 15 -14.79 -3.59 6.59
C GLY A 15 -13.39 -3.67 7.18
N VAL A 16 -12.46 -2.86 6.67
CA VAL A 16 -11.09 -2.80 7.18
C VAL A 16 -11.02 -1.92 8.43
N ILE A 17 -10.14 -2.27 9.35
CA ILE A 17 -9.90 -1.48 10.57
C ILE A 17 -9.53 -0.03 10.19
N PRO A 18 -10.04 0.99 10.90
CA PRO A 18 -9.75 2.39 10.55
C PRO A 18 -8.26 2.72 10.43
N ASN A 19 -7.40 2.13 11.24
CA ASN A 19 -5.96 2.35 11.16
C ASN A 19 -5.39 1.88 9.82
N HIS A 20 -5.88 0.77 9.30
CA HIS A 20 -5.45 0.25 8.00
C HIS A 20 -5.94 1.13 6.86
N LYS A 21 -7.16 1.67 6.98
CA LYS A 21 -7.68 2.63 6.00
C LYS A 21 -6.82 3.87 5.93
N LYS A 22 -6.40 4.39 7.09
CA LYS A 22 -5.51 5.55 7.14
C LYS A 22 -4.17 5.25 6.47
N THR A 23 -3.64 4.06 6.69
CA THR A 23 -2.39 3.64 6.06
C THR A 23 -2.53 3.56 4.54
N LEU A 24 -3.63 2.99 4.05
CA LEU A 24 -3.91 2.96 2.60
C LEU A 24 -3.99 4.37 2.03
N LYS A 25 -4.66 5.27 2.72
CA LYS A 25 -4.77 6.66 2.29
C LYS A 25 -3.41 7.35 2.27
N ALA A 26 -2.56 7.08 3.25
CA ALA A 26 -1.21 7.62 3.30
C ALA A 26 -0.36 7.11 2.13
N LEU A 27 -0.61 5.88 1.68
CA LEU A 27 0.05 5.32 0.51
C LEU A 27 -0.49 5.87 -0.81
N GLY A 28 -1.57 6.64 -0.76
CA GLY A 28 -2.22 7.15 -1.96
C GLY A 28 -3.21 6.17 -2.57
N LEU A 29 -3.58 5.15 -1.82
CA LEU A 29 -4.56 4.14 -2.24
C LEU A 29 -5.90 4.43 -1.57
N GLY A 30 -6.87 3.58 -1.79
CA GLY A 30 -8.21 3.73 -1.21
C GLY A 30 -9.26 3.04 -2.03
N ARG A 31 -8.91 2.61 -3.24
CA ARG A 31 -9.82 1.91 -4.15
C ARG A 31 -9.15 0.66 -4.70
N ILE A 32 -9.94 -0.34 -4.99
CA ILE A 32 -9.47 -1.52 -5.71
C ILE A 32 -8.94 -1.08 -7.09
N GLY A 33 -7.78 -1.60 -7.44
CA GLY A 33 -7.16 -1.30 -8.73
C GLY A 33 -6.31 -0.05 -8.74
N LYS A 34 -6.36 0.76 -7.69
CA LYS A 34 -5.52 1.95 -7.62
C LYS A 34 -4.06 1.56 -7.40
N THR A 35 -3.18 2.18 -8.15
CA THR A 35 -1.75 1.87 -8.16
C THR A 35 -0.93 3.09 -7.81
N ARG A 36 0.12 2.89 -7.01
CA ARG A 36 1.07 3.94 -6.68
C ARG A 36 2.48 3.38 -6.65
N VAL A 37 3.44 4.19 -7.06
CA VAL A 37 4.85 3.86 -6.99
C VAL A 37 5.47 4.65 -5.84
N HIS A 38 6.20 3.96 -4.98
CA HIS A 38 6.87 4.57 -3.84
C HIS A 38 8.32 4.12 -3.77
N LYS A 39 9.15 4.94 -3.15
CA LYS A 39 10.52 4.55 -2.84
C LYS A 39 10.52 3.56 -1.69
N GLN A 40 11.27 2.50 -1.83
CA GLN A 40 11.41 1.51 -0.76
C GLN A 40 12.17 2.12 0.43
N GLY A 41 11.67 1.85 1.63
CA GLY A 41 12.30 2.34 2.85
C GLY A 41 11.62 1.77 4.09
N PRO A 42 12.22 1.97 5.28
CA PRO A 42 11.69 1.39 6.52
C PRO A 42 10.27 1.83 6.85
N VAL A 43 9.95 3.10 6.59
CA VAL A 43 8.61 3.63 6.86
C VAL A 43 7.58 2.96 5.96
N LEU A 44 7.91 2.84 4.67
CA LEU A 44 7.04 2.20 3.71
C LEU A 44 6.87 0.72 4.03
N ASP A 45 7.93 0.04 4.40
CA ASP A 45 7.87 -1.37 4.78
C ASP A 45 6.91 -1.59 5.95
N GLY A 46 6.93 -0.70 6.94
CA GLY A 46 6.01 -0.77 8.06
C GLY A 46 4.55 -0.60 7.64
N MET A 47 4.30 0.32 6.73
CA MET A 47 2.96 0.51 6.18
C MET A 47 2.48 -0.71 5.39
N ILE A 48 3.35 -1.28 4.56
CA ILE A 48 3.03 -2.46 3.75
C ILE A 48 2.69 -3.64 4.64
N ARG A 49 3.41 -3.83 5.74
CA ARG A 49 3.12 -4.91 6.69
C ARG A 49 1.71 -4.84 7.24
N LYS A 50 1.22 -3.62 7.49
CA LYS A 50 -0.14 -3.44 8.01
C LYS A 50 -1.20 -3.76 6.97
N VAL A 51 -0.98 -3.41 5.72
CA VAL A 51 -1.99 -3.54 4.66
C VAL A 51 -1.59 -4.51 3.57
N GLY A 52 -0.57 -5.32 3.79
CA GLY A 52 -0.08 -6.27 2.80
C GLY A 52 -1.14 -7.24 2.30
N TYR A 53 -2.12 -7.57 3.13
CA TYR A 53 -3.22 -8.45 2.73
C TYR A 53 -4.23 -7.76 1.79
N LEU A 54 -4.13 -6.44 1.65
CA LEU A 54 -5.03 -5.65 0.81
C LEU A 54 -4.38 -5.21 -0.49
N VAL A 55 -3.08 -5.33 -0.60
CA VAL A 55 -2.32 -4.79 -1.72
C VAL A 55 -1.38 -5.84 -2.30
N LYS A 56 -0.97 -5.62 -3.54
CA LYS A 56 0.06 -6.40 -4.19
C LYS A 56 1.26 -5.49 -4.40
N VAL A 57 2.43 -5.95 -4.01
CA VAL A 57 3.69 -5.19 -4.14
C VAL A 57 4.51 -5.82 -5.26
N GLU A 58 4.97 -4.97 -6.17
CA GLU A 58 5.82 -5.38 -7.28
C GLU A 58 7.02 -4.46 -7.37
N LYS A 59 8.15 -5.01 -7.74
CA LYS A 59 9.34 -4.20 -8.03
C LYS A 59 9.18 -3.54 -9.40
N VAL A 60 9.58 -2.30 -9.45
CA VAL A 60 9.55 -1.54 -10.71
C VAL A 60 10.88 -1.66 -11.42
#